data_a70cc65121390086bab8c25fa33e84c5
#
_entry.id   a70cc65121390086bab8c25fa33e84c5
#
_cell.length_a   1.000
_cell.length_b   1.000
_cell.length_c   1.000
_cell.angle_alpha   90.00
_cell.angle_beta   90.00
_cell.angle_gamma   90.00
#
_symmetry.space_group_name_H-M   'P 1'
#
loop_
_entity.id
_entity.type
_entity.pdbx_description
1 polymer ?
#
loop_
_entity_poly.entity_id
_entity_poly.type
_entity_poly.pdbx_seq_one_letter_code
_entity_poly.pdbx_strand_id
1 'polypeptide(L)'
;MAPKYEHGVLFYHQHSGLKKIHEGLGEVTVALTQLCKRFTIQLSENEGDIEKYCHHIQSNNNRENIDVLFILGGDGTVNELINGVLKYNLNLPVGIITGGTFNDFTKTLNLSTKAGPASHDLLIASPQKYDVMKVEDRYVLNFAGIGLMVQNAENVQGKSKDLFGKLSYITSTLKTLSNPEPFNYTLEIDGQTYTGETSMLLFANGRFIGGGKIPLMEMSPSDGELNTFIFNNYSMSILKDIFSLRDSMTWNEISDNIEHIPSRQIHVHTEPTMRVDIDGEIALDTPVNIEIIPQAIELLTVEPGQANDN
;
A
#
# COMPACT_ATOMS: atom_id res chain seq x y z
N MET A 1 -0.19 10.21 -30.46
CA MET A 1 1.21 10.19 -29.95
C MET A 1 1.85 8.86 -30.34
N ALA A 2 3.18 8.80 -30.50
CA ALA A 2 3.85 7.49 -30.64
C ALA A 2 3.80 6.77 -29.28
N PRO A 3 3.61 5.43 -29.27
CA PRO A 3 3.67 4.65 -28.04
C PRO A 3 4.99 4.86 -27.28
N LYS A 4 4.91 4.98 -25.97
CA LYS A 4 6.08 5.18 -25.08
C LYS A 4 6.88 3.89 -24.89
N TYR A 5 6.19 2.74 -24.91
CA TYR A 5 6.73 1.41 -24.59
C TYR A 5 6.61 0.45 -25.78
N GLU A 6 7.55 -0.47 -25.90
CA GLU A 6 7.52 -1.52 -26.93
C GLU A 6 6.56 -2.64 -26.53
N HIS A 7 6.66 -3.13 -25.27
CA HIS A 7 5.82 -4.21 -24.77
C HIS A 7 5.41 -4.02 -23.31
N GLY A 8 4.12 -3.79 -23.09
CA GLY A 8 3.52 -3.74 -21.77
C GLY A 8 2.77 -5.03 -21.38
N VAL A 9 2.81 -5.38 -20.11
CA VAL A 9 2.00 -6.48 -19.55
C VAL A 9 1.06 -5.94 -18.48
N LEU A 10 -0.24 -6.17 -18.64
CA LEU A 10 -1.27 -5.87 -17.64
C LEU A 10 -1.62 -7.14 -16.88
N PHE A 11 -1.40 -7.11 -15.58
CA PHE A 11 -1.95 -8.10 -14.67
C PHE A 11 -3.32 -7.65 -14.18
N TYR A 12 -4.26 -8.59 -14.10
CA TYR A 12 -5.51 -8.34 -13.41
C TYR A 12 -6.01 -9.60 -12.70
N HIS A 13 -6.66 -9.41 -11.55
CA HIS A 13 -7.16 -10.53 -10.76
C HIS A 13 -8.68 -10.67 -10.92
N GLN A 14 -9.13 -11.89 -11.27
CA GLN A 14 -10.54 -12.16 -11.62
C GLN A 14 -11.53 -11.82 -10.50
N HIS A 15 -11.11 -11.93 -9.24
CA HIS A 15 -11.97 -11.74 -8.07
C HIS A 15 -11.85 -10.36 -7.40
N SER A 16 -11.01 -9.46 -7.90
CA SER A 16 -10.90 -8.11 -7.38
C SER A 16 -12.08 -7.25 -7.85
N GLY A 17 -13.09 -7.03 -6.98
CA GLY A 17 -14.19 -6.10 -7.23
C GLY A 17 -15.24 -6.50 -8.27
N LEU A 18 -15.45 -7.76 -8.45
CA LEU A 18 -16.34 -8.64 -9.25
C LEU A 18 -17.25 -8.07 -10.36
N LYS A 19 -17.81 -6.90 -10.31
CA LYS A 19 -18.67 -6.37 -11.40
C LYS A 19 -18.06 -5.18 -12.14
N LYS A 20 -17.29 -4.35 -11.46
CA LYS A 20 -16.76 -3.09 -12.01
C LYS A 20 -15.50 -3.26 -12.85
N ILE A 21 -14.70 -4.29 -12.62
CA ILE A 21 -13.46 -4.53 -13.37
C ILE A 21 -13.74 -4.87 -14.83
N HIS A 22 -14.72 -5.74 -15.09
CA HIS A 22 -15.10 -6.05 -16.47
C HIS A 22 -15.63 -4.84 -17.25
N GLU A 23 -16.35 -3.94 -16.57
CA GLU A 23 -16.83 -2.69 -17.17
C GLU A 23 -15.66 -1.74 -17.49
N GLY A 24 -14.65 -1.65 -16.61
CA GLY A 24 -13.48 -0.77 -16.79
C GLY A 24 -12.40 -1.34 -17.71
N LEU A 25 -12.33 -2.65 -17.93
CA LEU A 25 -11.25 -3.28 -18.70
C LEU A 25 -11.19 -2.79 -20.16
N GLY A 26 -12.34 -2.47 -20.75
CA GLY A 26 -12.41 -1.92 -22.11
C GLY A 26 -11.70 -0.55 -22.20
N GLU A 27 -12.01 0.38 -21.30
CA GLU A 27 -11.37 1.70 -21.26
C GLU A 27 -9.87 1.59 -20.95
N VAL A 28 -9.51 0.75 -19.99
CA VAL A 28 -8.12 0.45 -19.64
C VAL A 28 -7.36 -0.07 -20.85
N THR A 29 -7.91 -1.05 -21.57
CA THR A 29 -7.29 -1.61 -22.76
C THR A 29 -7.06 -0.54 -23.83
N VAL A 30 -8.06 0.31 -24.10
CA VAL A 30 -7.95 1.41 -25.07
C VAL A 30 -6.83 2.37 -24.67
N ALA A 31 -6.73 2.76 -23.41
CA ALA A 31 -5.66 3.64 -22.93
C ALA A 31 -4.29 2.98 -23.09
N LEU A 32 -4.13 1.73 -22.65
CA LEU A 32 -2.84 1.04 -22.69
C LEU A 32 -2.36 0.73 -24.12
N THR A 33 -3.26 0.55 -25.10
CA THR A 33 -2.87 0.43 -26.53
C THR A 33 -2.30 1.72 -27.11
N GLN A 34 -2.53 2.87 -26.46
CA GLN A 34 -1.86 4.14 -26.84
C GLN A 34 -0.46 4.25 -26.22
N LEU A 35 -0.21 3.56 -25.11
CA LEU A 35 1.08 3.55 -24.42
C LEU A 35 2.07 2.53 -25.00
N CYS A 36 1.59 1.38 -25.43
CA CYS A 36 2.40 0.23 -25.81
C CYS A 36 2.17 -0.17 -27.27
N LYS A 37 3.25 -0.50 -28.00
CA LYS A 37 3.14 -1.07 -29.34
C LYS A 37 2.62 -2.51 -29.30
N ARG A 38 3.06 -3.29 -28.31
CA ARG A 38 2.56 -4.63 -27.99
C ARG A 38 2.03 -4.62 -26.56
N PHE A 39 0.92 -5.30 -26.35
CA PHE A 39 0.25 -5.33 -25.08
C PHE A 39 -0.28 -6.74 -24.78
N THR A 40 0.11 -7.27 -23.62
CA THR A 40 -0.32 -8.59 -23.13
C THR A 40 -1.19 -8.41 -21.89
N ILE A 41 -2.32 -9.10 -21.84
CA ILE A 41 -3.17 -9.17 -20.65
C ILE A 41 -2.93 -10.52 -19.98
N GLN A 42 -2.50 -10.50 -18.73
CA GLN A 42 -2.23 -11.66 -17.92
C GLN A 42 -3.24 -11.74 -16.77
N LEU A 43 -4.09 -12.75 -16.82
CA LEU A 43 -5.02 -13.06 -15.72
C LEU A 43 -4.25 -13.71 -14.58
N SER A 44 -4.48 -13.23 -13.36
CA SER A 44 -4.11 -13.92 -12.11
C SER A 44 -5.36 -14.57 -11.52
N GLU A 45 -5.35 -15.88 -11.34
CA GLU A 45 -6.47 -16.64 -10.79
C GLU A 45 -6.25 -16.93 -9.29
N ASN A 46 -4.99 -17.09 -8.88
CA ASN A 46 -4.62 -17.44 -7.51
C ASN A 46 -3.55 -16.48 -6.99
N GLU A 47 -3.48 -16.38 -5.67
CA GLU A 47 -2.37 -15.72 -4.98
C GLU A 47 -1.03 -16.36 -5.37
N GLY A 48 -0.03 -15.55 -5.64
CA GLY A 48 1.29 -15.97 -6.10
C GLY A 48 1.44 -16.13 -7.62
N ASP A 49 0.39 -15.98 -8.42
CA ASP A 49 0.50 -16.11 -9.88
C ASP A 49 1.27 -14.94 -10.51
N ILE A 50 1.09 -13.74 -9.99
CA ILE A 50 1.83 -12.54 -10.44
C ILE A 50 3.31 -12.69 -10.09
N GLU A 51 3.62 -13.14 -8.87
CA GLU A 51 5.00 -13.38 -8.45
C GLU A 51 5.68 -14.43 -9.34
N LYS A 52 5.01 -15.55 -9.65
CA LYS A 52 5.52 -16.57 -10.59
C LYS A 52 5.83 -15.98 -11.97
N TYR A 53 4.98 -15.08 -12.45
CA TYR A 53 5.21 -14.44 -13.74
C TYR A 53 6.44 -13.50 -13.69
N CYS A 54 6.60 -12.76 -12.60
CA CYS A 54 7.81 -11.95 -12.37
C CYS A 54 9.07 -12.82 -12.35
N HIS A 55 9.03 -13.97 -11.68
CA HIS A 55 10.12 -14.94 -11.72
C HIS A 55 10.39 -15.45 -13.15
N HIS A 56 9.33 -15.68 -13.95
CA HIS A 56 9.48 -16.10 -15.34
C HIS A 56 10.17 -15.02 -16.19
N ILE A 57 9.80 -13.75 -16.02
CA ILE A 57 10.50 -12.64 -16.72
C ILE A 57 12.00 -12.66 -16.40
N GLN A 58 12.34 -12.76 -15.14
CA GLN A 58 13.73 -12.76 -14.66
C GLN A 58 14.49 -14.00 -15.19
N SER A 59 13.94 -15.20 -15.02
CA SER A 59 14.60 -16.46 -15.38
C SER A 59 14.85 -16.60 -16.89
N ASN A 60 14.00 -15.97 -17.70
CA ASN A 60 14.14 -15.93 -19.15
C ASN A 60 14.95 -14.73 -19.67
N ASN A 61 15.58 -13.95 -18.78
CA ASN A 61 16.29 -12.71 -19.12
C ASN A 61 15.42 -11.75 -19.97
N ASN A 62 14.14 -11.66 -19.63
CA ASN A 62 13.16 -10.81 -20.33
C ASN A 62 13.19 -10.96 -21.88
N ARG A 63 13.22 -12.20 -22.38
CA ARG A 63 13.26 -12.46 -23.84
C ARG A 63 12.09 -11.87 -24.62
N GLU A 64 10.99 -11.56 -23.93
CA GLU A 64 9.83 -10.93 -24.53
C GLU A 64 9.98 -9.41 -24.70
N ASN A 65 11.08 -8.83 -24.23
CA ASN A 65 11.36 -7.39 -24.24
C ASN A 65 10.22 -6.59 -23.59
N ILE A 66 9.77 -7.04 -22.43
CA ILE A 66 8.81 -6.30 -21.60
C ILE A 66 9.53 -5.09 -21.03
N ASP A 67 8.96 -3.91 -21.18
CA ASP A 67 9.57 -2.65 -20.71
C ASP A 67 8.66 -1.84 -19.80
N VAL A 68 7.45 -2.32 -19.52
CA VAL A 68 6.53 -1.77 -18.51
C VAL A 68 5.56 -2.83 -18.01
N LEU A 69 5.25 -2.76 -16.72
CA LEU A 69 4.23 -3.60 -16.08
C LEU A 69 3.04 -2.74 -15.64
N PHE A 70 1.84 -3.25 -15.78
CA PHE A 70 0.62 -2.62 -15.29
C PHE A 70 -0.13 -3.58 -14.39
N ILE A 71 -0.81 -3.03 -13.40
CA ILE A 71 -1.69 -3.79 -12.51
C ILE A 71 -3.07 -3.14 -12.44
N LEU A 72 -4.11 -3.91 -12.70
CA LEU A 72 -5.49 -3.53 -12.45
C LEU A 72 -6.00 -4.32 -11.26
N GLY A 73 -6.06 -3.70 -10.10
CA GLY A 73 -6.44 -4.38 -8.87
C GLY A 73 -6.59 -3.48 -7.66
N GLY A 74 -6.89 -4.09 -6.53
CA GLY A 74 -6.86 -3.46 -5.22
C GLY A 74 -5.48 -3.55 -4.57
N ASP A 75 -5.36 -2.98 -3.35
CA ASP A 75 -4.08 -2.84 -2.63
C ASP A 75 -3.33 -4.17 -2.49
N GLY A 76 -4.01 -5.29 -2.18
CA GLY A 76 -3.36 -6.61 -2.08
C GLY A 76 -2.75 -7.10 -3.41
N THR A 77 -3.46 -6.88 -4.55
CA THR A 77 -2.96 -7.29 -5.87
C THR A 77 -1.78 -6.40 -6.31
N VAL A 78 -1.85 -5.11 -5.97
CA VAL A 78 -0.73 -4.17 -6.18
C VAL A 78 0.49 -4.64 -5.39
N ASN A 79 0.30 -4.99 -4.11
CA ASN A 79 1.37 -5.45 -3.24
C ASN A 79 2.03 -6.74 -3.77
N GLU A 80 1.26 -7.69 -4.31
CA GLU A 80 1.80 -8.91 -4.94
C GLU A 80 2.73 -8.58 -6.12
N LEU A 81 2.32 -7.65 -7.01
CA LEU A 81 3.18 -7.24 -8.12
C LEU A 81 4.46 -6.57 -7.65
N ILE A 82 4.36 -5.64 -6.67
CA ILE A 82 5.52 -4.94 -6.14
C ILE A 82 6.52 -5.91 -5.50
N ASN A 83 6.02 -6.88 -4.71
CA ASN A 83 6.87 -7.93 -4.15
C ASN A 83 7.54 -8.75 -5.25
N GLY A 84 6.84 -9.14 -6.31
CA GLY A 84 7.41 -9.85 -7.45
C GLY A 84 8.50 -9.03 -8.17
N VAL A 85 8.24 -7.75 -8.44
CA VAL A 85 9.20 -6.85 -9.11
C VAL A 85 10.48 -6.72 -8.29
N LEU A 86 10.37 -6.46 -7.00
CA LEU A 86 11.53 -6.24 -6.12
C LEU A 86 12.28 -7.53 -5.81
N LYS A 87 11.58 -8.62 -5.50
CA LYS A 87 12.18 -9.92 -5.19
C LYS A 87 13.02 -10.46 -6.34
N TYR A 88 12.58 -10.24 -7.58
CA TYR A 88 13.28 -10.70 -8.78
C TYR A 88 14.11 -9.61 -9.47
N ASN A 89 14.28 -8.44 -8.83
CA ASN A 89 15.07 -7.32 -9.34
C ASN A 89 14.69 -6.93 -10.78
N LEU A 90 13.40 -6.85 -11.06
CA LEU A 90 12.90 -6.41 -12.35
C LEU A 90 12.98 -4.87 -12.39
N ASN A 91 13.94 -4.35 -13.13
CA ASN A 91 14.08 -2.90 -13.33
C ASN A 91 13.08 -2.40 -14.37
N LEU A 92 11.80 -2.54 -14.08
CA LEU A 92 10.69 -2.19 -14.98
C LEU A 92 9.76 -1.21 -14.25
N PRO A 93 9.35 -0.10 -14.90
CA PRO A 93 8.37 0.80 -14.33
C PRO A 93 7.01 0.09 -14.19
N VAL A 94 6.27 0.44 -13.13
CA VAL A 94 4.95 -0.13 -12.83
C VAL A 94 3.89 0.96 -12.88
N GLY A 95 2.85 0.74 -13.67
CA GLY A 95 1.64 1.55 -13.71
C GLY A 95 0.52 0.91 -12.89
N ILE A 96 -0.02 1.64 -11.91
CA ILE A 96 -1.10 1.18 -11.06
C ILE A 96 -2.43 1.72 -11.55
N ILE A 97 -3.38 0.82 -11.80
CA ILE A 97 -4.76 1.13 -12.21
C ILE A 97 -5.68 0.62 -11.11
N THR A 98 -6.51 1.50 -10.60
CA THR A 98 -7.38 1.23 -9.45
C THR A 98 -8.46 0.20 -9.77
N GLY A 99 -8.59 -0.80 -8.91
CA GLY A 99 -9.63 -1.82 -8.98
C GLY A 99 -10.18 -2.24 -7.60
N GLY A 100 -9.67 -1.63 -6.53
CA GLY A 100 -10.04 -1.89 -5.15
C GLY A 100 -11.00 -0.87 -4.55
N THR A 101 -11.24 -1.00 -3.25
CA THR A 101 -12.12 -0.12 -2.48
C THR A 101 -11.41 1.13 -1.98
N PHE A 102 -10.19 1.01 -1.47
CA PHE A 102 -9.44 2.11 -0.86
C PHE A 102 -8.40 2.71 -1.80
N ASN A 103 -7.61 1.87 -2.47
CA ASN A 103 -6.58 2.29 -3.41
C ASN A 103 -5.64 3.34 -2.80
N ASP A 104 -5.16 3.07 -1.58
CA ASP A 104 -4.49 4.06 -0.74
C ASP A 104 -3.17 4.53 -1.36
N PHE A 105 -2.37 3.62 -1.90
CA PHE A 105 -1.12 4.03 -2.53
C PHE A 105 -1.35 4.77 -3.86
N THR A 106 -2.42 4.46 -4.58
CA THR A 106 -2.79 5.19 -5.80
C THR A 106 -3.11 6.66 -5.51
N LYS A 107 -3.77 6.94 -4.38
CA LYS A 107 -3.99 8.31 -3.90
C LYS A 107 -2.67 9.00 -3.55
N THR A 108 -1.72 8.26 -2.96
CA THR A 108 -0.37 8.76 -2.70
C THR A 108 0.35 9.17 -3.99
N LEU A 109 0.11 8.46 -5.10
CA LEU A 109 0.66 8.75 -6.43
C LEU A 109 -0.10 9.85 -7.20
N ASN A 110 -1.13 10.46 -6.63
CA ASN A 110 -2.03 11.42 -7.27
C ASN A 110 -2.72 10.87 -8.53
N LEU A 111 -3.00 9.57 -8.59
CA LEU A 111 -3.75 8.94 -9.66
C LEU A 111 -5.24 8.88 -9.31
N SER A 112 -6.08 8.87 -10.33
CA SER A 112 -7.54 8.75 -10.18
C SER A 112 -7.93 7.44 -9.48
N THR A 113 -9.01 7.46 -8.71
CA THR A 113 -9.49 6.31 -7.94
C THR A 113 -10.47 5.41 -8.70
N LYS A 114 -10.72 5.67 -9.98
CA LYS A 114 -11.54 4.85 -10.88
C LYS A 114 -10.67 4.30 -12.02
N ALA A 115 -10.91 3.08 -12.45
CA ALA A 115 -10.06 2.36 -13.41
C ALA A 115 -9.90 3.09 -14.75
N GLY A 116 -10.98 3.56 -15.36
CA GLY A 116 -10.94 4.31 -16.62
C GLY A 116 -10.09 5.59 -16.51
N PRO A 117 -10.46 6.56 -15.67
CA PRO A 117 -9.66 7.75 -15.42
C PRO A 117 -8.21 7.45 -15.05
N ALA A 118 -7.94 6.50 -14.14
CA ALA A 118 -6.57 6.12 -13.76
C ALA A 118 -5.75 5.62 -14.97
N SER A 119 -6.37 4.86 -15.88
CA SER A 119 -5.68 4.44 -17.10
C SER A 119 -5.38 5.61 -18.05
N HIS A 120 -6.22 6.63 -18.09
CA HIS A 120 -5.95 7.86 -18.84
C HIS A 120 -4.86 8.72 -18.20
N ASP A 121 -4.78 8.77 -16.87
CA ASP A 121 -3.68 9.43 -16.16
C ASP A 121 -2.33 8.84 -16.57
N LEU A 122 -2.25 7.53 -16.82
CA LEU A 122 -1.01 6.89 -17.26
C LEU A 122 -0.54 7.38 -18.66
N LEU A 123 -1.41 7.95 -19.49
CA LEU A 123 -1.00 8.52 -20.79
C LEU A 123 -0.05 9.71 -20.62
N ILE A 124 -0.23 10.48 -19.56
CA ILE A 124 0.59 11.65 -19.22
C ILE A 124 1.60 11.38 -18.11
N ALA A 125 1.50 10.22 -17.45
CA ALA A 125 2.38 9.83 -16.36
C ALA A 125 3.84 9.67 -16.81
N SER A 126 4.75 9.89 -15.88
CA SER A 126 6.19 9.64 -16.02
C SER A 126 6.69 8.71 -14.91
N PRO A 127 7.74 7.90 -15.18
CA PRO A 127 8.35 7.09 -14.14
C PRO A 127 8.99 7.97 -13.07
N GLN A 128 8.69 7.68 -11.81
CA GLN A 128 9.30 8.29 -10.64
C GLN A 128 9.71 7.20 -9.66
N LYS A 129 10.83 7.40 -8.97
CA LYS A 129 11.32 6.46 -7.98
C LYS A 129 10.66 6.70 -6.62
N TYR A 130 10.26 5.61 -6.00
CA TYR A 130 9.61 5.59 -4.69
C TYR A 130 10.33 4.68 -3.73
N ASP A 131 10.26 5.04 -2.47
CA ASP A 131 10.77 4.24 -1.37
C ASP A 131 9.81 3.08 -1.11
N VAL A 132 10.34 1.99 -0.58
CA VAL A 132 9.55 0.82 -0.20
C VAL A 132 9.97 0.38 1.18
N MET A 133 9.02 0.24 2.07
CA MET A 133 9.25 -0.36 3.37
C MET A 133 9.47 -1.87 3.19
N LYS A 134 10.36 -2.45 3.98
CA LYS A 134 10.56 -3.89 4.05
C LYS A 134 10.38 -4.35 5.49
N VAL A 135 9.49 -5.31 5.69
CA VAL A 135 9.23 -5.97 6.97
C VAL A 135 9.68 -7.41 6.83
N GLU A 136 10.78 -7.78 7.47
CA GLU A 136 11.49 -9.04 7.28
C GLU A 136 11.82 -9.28 5.79
N ASP A 137 11.15 -10.23 5.15
CA ASP A 137 11.33 -10.58 3.74
C ASP A 137 10.25 -10.01 2.80
N ARG A 138 9.33 -9.19 3.32
CA ARG A 138 8.18 -8.64 2.57
C ARG A 138 8.36 -7.17 2.24
N TYR A 139 8.06 -6.81 1.01
CA TYR A 139 8.02 -5.41 0.57
C TYR A 139 6.62 -4.84 0.75
N VAL A 140 6.53 -3.62 1.25
CA VAL A 140 5.30 -2.96 1.70
C VAL A 140 5.27 -1.52 1.20
N LEU A 141 4.19 -1.13 0.54
CA LEU A 141 4.05 0.23 0.00
C LEU A 141 3.48 1.22 1.00
N ASN A 142 2.45 0.83 1.75
CA ASN A 142 1.72 1.76 2.59
C ASN A 142 2.15 1.72 4.05
N PHE A 143 1.85 0.63 4.77
CA PHE A 143 2.04 0.60 6.21
C PHE A 143 2.24 -0.81 6.79
N ALA A 144 2.84 -0.84 7.98
CA ALA A 144 2.73 -1.96 8.91
C ALA A 144 2.16 -1.45 10.24
N GLY A 145 1.34 -2.27 10.91
CA GLY A 145 0.67 -1.90 12.15
C GLY A 145 0.66 -3.00 13.19
N ILE A 146 0.70 -2.63 14.47
CA ILE A 146 0.63 -3.55 15.62
C ILE A 146 -0.41 -3.04 16.60
N GLY A 147 -1.18 -3.94 17.20
CA GLY A 147 -2.20 -3.63 18.20
C GLY A 147 -3.60 -3.59 17.61
N LEU A 148 -4.26 -2.44 17.67
CA LEU A 148 -5.68 -2.28 17.30
C LEU A 148 -6.05 -2.79 15.90
N MET A 149 -5.15 -2.67 14.94
CA MET A 149 -5.41 -3.10 13.57
C MET A 149 -5.55 -4.62 13.47
N VAL A 150 -4.82 -5.35 14.31
CA VAL A 150 -4.78 -6.82 14.33
C VAL A 150 -5.95 -7.44 15.08
N GLN A 151 -6.30 -6.91 16.26
CA GLN A 151 -7.41 -7.45 17.08
C GLN A 151 -8.73 -7.48 16.30
N ASN A 152 -8.87 -6.62 15.33
CA ASN A 152 -10.05 -6.51 14.49
C ASN A 152 -10.09 -7.52 13.36
N ALA A 153 -8.97 -7.84 12.76
CA ALA A 153 -8.88 -8.81 11.68
C ALA A 153 -9.16 -10.25 12.18
N GLU A 154 -8.83 -10.58 13.43
CA GLU A 154 -9.09 -11.89 14.03
C GLU A 154 -10.58 -12.14 14.35
N ASN A 155 -11.30 -11.10 14.76
CA ASN A 155 -12.75 -11.20 15.05
C ASN A 155 -13.62 -11.44 13.81
N VAL A 156 -13.06 -11.35 12.60
CA VAL A 156 -13.78 -11.43 11.30
C VAL A 156 -13.73 -12.79 10.66
N GLN A 157 -12.90 -13.71 11.10
CA GLN A 157 -12.75 -15.03 10.46
C GLN A 157 -14.06 -15.87 10.38
N GLY A 158 -15.18 -15.39 10.94
CA GLY A 158 -16.44 -16.12 11.02
C GLY A 158 -17.56 -15.75 10.05
N LYS A 159 -17.60 -14.54 9.49
CA LYS A 159 -18.78 -14.13 8.68
C LYS A 159 -18.43 -13.14 7.57
N SER A 160 -18.59 -13.55 6.33
CA SER A 160 -18.56 -12.77 5.08
C SER A 160 -17.16 -12.46 4.48
N LYS A 161 -16.50 -13.50 3.98
CA LYS A 161 -15.28 -13.34 3.14
C LYS A 161 -15.52 -12.66 1.78
N ASP A 162 -16.77 -12.43 1.36
CA ASP A 162 -17.09 -12.22 -0.05
C ASP A 162 -17.64 -10.84 -0.44
N LEU A 163 -17.87 -9.88 0.49
CA LEU A 163 -18.60 -8.67 0.13
C LEU A 163 -17.91 -7.32 0.39
N PHE A 164 -16.90 -7.25 1.24
CA PHE A 164 -16.17 -6.00 1.49
C PHE A 164 -14.71 -6.32 1.72
N GLY A 165 -13.82 -5.62 1.01
CA GLY A 165 -12.37 -5.82 1.16
C GLY A 165 -11.92 -5.71 2.63
N LYS A 166 -10.85 -6.43 2.99
CA LYS A 166 -10.35 -6.57 4.37
C LYS A 166 -10.19 -5.20 5.09
N LEU A 167 -9.79 -4.17 4.37
CA LEU A 167 -9.58 -2.81 4.90
C LEU A 167 -10.88 -2.04 5.24
N SER A 168 -11.99 -2.24 4.52
CA SER A 168 -13.28 -1.60 4.87
C SER A 168 -13.79 -2.06 6.22
N TYR A 169 -13.32 -3.22 6.64
CA TYR A 169 -13.62 -3.79 7.94
C TYR A 169 -12.81 -3.13 9.05
N ILE A 170 -11.55 -2.79 8.81
CA ILE A 170 -10.70 -2.06 9.78
C ILE A 170 -11.38 -0.75 10.16
N THR A 171 -11.84 0.04 9.20
CA THR A 171 -12.51 1.32 9.47
C THR A 171 -13.86 1.17 10.18
N SER A 172 -14.62 0.10 9.89
CA SER A 172 -15.91 -0.14 10.55
C SER A 172 -15.73 -0.62 11.99
N THR A 173 -14.68 -1.38 12.27
CA THR A 173 -14.43 -1.98 13.57
C THR A 173 -13.69 -1.03 14.50
N LEU A 174 -12.81 -0.17 14.00
CA LEU A 174 -12.26 0.96 14.76
C LEU A 174 -13.36 1.86 15.35
N LYS A 175 -14.51 1.96 14.67
CA LYS A 175 -15.69 2.68 15.18
C LYS A 175 -16.37 2.00 16.37
N THR A 176 -16.17 0.70 16.56
CA THR A 176 -16.86 -0.10 17.59
C THR A 176 -15.99 -0.45 18.78
N LEU A 177 -14.66 -0.32 18.68
CA LEU A 177 -13.76 -0.58 19.81
C LEU A 177 -13.73 0.59 20.79
N SER A 178 -14.07 0.28 22.02
CA SER A 178 -14.14 1.27 23.09
C SER A 178 -12.87 1.36 23.93
N ASN A 179 -12.10 0.28 24.10
CA ASN A 179 -10.84 0.26 24.88
C ASN A 179 -9.93 -0.86 24.35
N PRO A 180 -8.86 -0.53 23.61
CA PRO A 180 -7.83 -1.52 23.27
C PRO A 180 -7.01 -1.87 24.51
N GLU A 181 -6.61 -3.14 24.62
CA GLU A 181 -5.66 -3.54 25.63
C GLU A 181 -4.27 -2.99 25.28
N PRO A 182 -3.64 -2.22 26.18
CA PRO A 182 -2.29 -1.74 25.95
C PRO A 182 -1.26 -2.88 26.04
N PHE A 183 -0.14 -2.71 25.37
CA PHE A 183 1.00 -3.63 25.41
C PHE A 183 2.30 -2.86 25.55
N ASN A 184 3.32 -3.51 26.14
CA ASN A 184 4.65 -2.93 26.25
C ASN A 184 5.41 -3.07 24.93
N TYR A 185 6.17 -2.04 24.58
CA TYR A 185 7.02 -2.06 23.41
C TYR A 185 8.48 -1.70 23.74
N THR A 186 9.38 -2.23 22.96
CA THR A 186 10.77 -1.78 22.84
C THR A 186 11.05 -1.59 21.35
N LEU A 187 11.35 -0.36 20.95
CA LEU A 187 11.76 -0.01 19.59
C LEU A 187 13.23 0.39 19.61
N GLU A 188 14.04 -0.25 18.78
CA GLU A 188 15.39 0.21 18.46
C GLU A 188 15.31 0.92 17.09
N ILE A 189 15.33 2.25 17.12
CA ILE A 189 15.19 3.11 15.92
C ILE A 189 16.52 3.78 15.67
N ASP A 190 17.16 3.47 14.54
CA ASP A 190 18.42 4.08 14.10
C ASP A 190 19.50 4.10 15.21
N GLY A 191 19.54 3.05 16.05
CA GLY A 191 20.45 2.88 17.16
C GLY A 191 20.07 3.54 18.46
N GLN A 192 18.86 4.12 18.56
CA GLN A 192 18.27 4.66 19.79
C GLN A 192 17.14 3.73 20.29
N THR A 193 17.06 3.54 21.58
CA THR A 193 16.05 2.67 22.20
C THR A 193 14.92 3.50 22.79
N TYR A 194 13.69 3.16 22.42
CA TYR A 194 12.45 3.72 22.92
C TYR A 194 11.65 2.61 23.59
N THR A 195 11.17 2.85 24.79
CA THR A 195 10.37 1.87 25.55
C THR A 195 9.15 2.53 26.15
N GLY A 196 8.06 1.81 26.22
CA GLY A 196 6.83 2.34 26.84
C GLY A 196 5.67 1.36 26.72
N GLU A 197 4.49 1.89 26.96
CA GLU A 197 3.21 1.21 26.83
C GLU A 197 2.36 1.93 25.78
N THR A 198 1.76 1.20 24.87
CA THR A 198 0.90 1.75 23.80
C THR A 198 -0.23 0.80 23.48
N SER A 199 -1.28 1.31 22.84
CA SER A 199 -2.34 0.49 22.24
C SER A 199 -2.15 0.24 20.77
N MET A 200 -1.26 1.00 20.10
CA MET A 200 -1.00 0.86 18.66
C MET A 200 0.36 1.44 18.29
N LEU A 201 1.07 0.70 17.45
CA LEU A 201 2.22 1.18 16.67
C LEU A 201 1.85 1.17 15.20
N LEU A 202 2.24 2.23 14.49
CA LEU A 202 2.05 2.34 13.05
C LEU A 202 3.36 2.79 12.40
N PHE A 203 3.75 2.07 11.36
CA PHE A 203 4.91 2.35 10.52
C PHE A 203 4.39 2.65 9.12
N ALA A 204 4.55 3.87 8.65
CA ALA A 204 3.93 4.31 7.40
C ALA A 204 4.94 4.87 6.41
N ASN A 205 4.84 4.42 5.16
CA ASN A 205 5.52 4.97 3.99
C ASN A 205 4.51 5.74 3.11
N GLY A 206 3.32 5.16 2.91
CA GLY A 206 2.23 5.83 2.18
C GLY A 206 1.52 6.90 3.02
N ARG A 207 0.85 7.84 2.33
CA ARG A 207 0.14 8.97 2.95
C ARG A 207 -1.31 8.67 3.31
N PHE A 208 -1.85 7.54 2.87
CA PHE A 208 -3.24 7.14 3.09
C PHE A 208 -3.30 5.74 3.69
N ILE A 209 -4.23 5.54 4.63
CA ILE A 209 -4.50 4.25 5.28
C ILE A 209 -6.02 4.08 5.41
N GLY A 210 -6.56 2.99 4.85
CA GLY A 210 -7.99 2.67 4.92
C GLY A 210 -8.89 3.77 4.33
N GLY A 211 -8.39 4.49 3.32
CA GLY A 211 -9.06 5.60 2.68
C GLY A 211 -8.82 6.96 3.35
N GLY A 212 -8.37 7.02 4.61
CA GLY A 212 -8.06 8.23 5.35
C GLY A 212 -6.64 8.72 5.06
N LYS A 213 -6.47 10.05 4.99
CA LYS A 213 -5.16 10.68 4.86
C LYS A 213 -4.52 10.87 6.24
N ILE A 214 -3.26 10.48 6.38
CA ILE A 214 -2.47 10.79 7.58
C ILE A 214 -2.24 12.31 7.58
N PRO A 215 -2.62 13.04 8.66
CA PRO A 215 -2.58 14.51 8.67
C PRO A 215 -1.18 15.07 8.95
N LEU A 216 -0.12 14.37 8.56
CA LEU A 216 1.27 14.82 8.62
C LEU A 216 1.67 15.40 7.25
N MET A 217 1.92 16.69 7.18
CA MET A 217 2.17 17.39 5.91
C MET A 217 3.51 17.03 5.25
N GLU A 218 4.50 16.64 6.05
CA GLU A 218 5.88 16.41 5.59
C GLU A 218 6.14 14.96 5.10
N MET A 219 5.14 14.08 5.18
CA MET A 219 5.31 12.71 4.67
C MET A 219 5.46 12.69 3.15
N SER A 220 6.52 12.04 2.69
CA SER A 220 6.74 11.76 1.27
C SER A 220 7.18 10.30 1.11
N PRO A 221 6.62 9.54 0.18
CA PRO A 221 7.06 8.17 -0.10
C PRO A 221 8.36 8.13 -0.93
N SER A 222 9.15 9.21 -0.93
CA SER A 222 10.41 9.33 -1.69
C SER A 222 11.46 10.19 -0.96
N ASP A 223 11.34 10.36 0.36
CA ASP A 223 12.29 11.13 1.19
C ASP A 223 13.37 10.26 1.86
N GLY A 224 13.29 8.94 1.71
CA GLY A 224 14.21 7.97 2.30
C GLY A 224 13.93 7.73 3.78
N GLU A 225 12.75 8.09 4.26
CA GLU A 225 12.35 7.95 5.66
C GLU A 225 11.04 7.18 5.81
N LEU A 226 10.94 6.45 6.90
CA LEU A 226 9.75 5.77 7.37
C LEU A 226 9.15 6.59 8.53
N ASN A 227 7.85 6.72 8.57
CA ASN A 227 7.17 7.47 9.61
C ASN A 227 6.65 6.51 10.68
N THR A 228 7.29 6.51 11.85
CA THR A 228 6.88 5.71 13.01
C THR A 228 5.97 6.54 13.90
N PHE A 229 4.78 6.02 14.19
CA PHE A 229 3.80 6.64 15.08
C PHE A 229 3.53 5.73 16.28
N ILE A 230 3.67 6.29 17.47
CA ILE A 230 3.35 5.64 18.74
C ILE A 230 2.11 6.32 19.32
N PHE A 231 1.04 5.55 19.49
CA PHE A 231 -0.24 6.10 19.94
C PHE A 231 -0.41 5.95 21.43
N ASN A 232 -0.50 7.06 22.16
CA ASN A 232 -0.83 7.05 23.59
C ASN A 232 -2.23 6.49 23.82
N ASN A 233 -2.46 5.86 24.98
CA ASN A 233 -3.71 5.15 25.31
C ASN A 233 -4.99 5.99 25.21
N TYR A 234 -4.88 7.32 25.18
CA TYR A 234 -6.00 8.26 25.04
C TYR A 234 -6.34 8.62 23.58
N SER A 235 -5.60 8.10 22.60
CA SER A 235 -5.67 8.54 21.21
C SER A 235 -6.81 7.89 20.37
N MET A 236 -7.69 7.08 20.99
CA MET A 236 -8.72 6.33 20.26
C MET A 236 -9.75 7.20 19.55
N SER A 237 -10.08 8.36 20.09
CA SER A 237 -10.96 9.32 19.42
C SER A 237 -10.29 9.88 18.15
N ILE A 238 -9.01 10.13 18.24
CA ILE A 238 -8.18 10.66 17.13
C ILE A 238 -8.06 9.65 16.01
N LEU A 239 -7.82 8.36 16.34
CA LEU A 239 -7.83 7.29 15.32
C LEU A 239 -9.18 7.22 14.60
N LYS A 240 -10.30 7.31 15.33
CA LYS A 240 -11.63 7.36 14.73
C LYS A 240 -11.79 8.54 13.76
N ASP A 241 -11.20 9.67 14.08
CA ASP A 241 -11.27 10.88 13.25
C ASP A 241 -10.37 10.78 12.02
N ILE A 242 -9.13 10.26 12.16
CA ILE A 242 -8.24 9.98 11.01
C ILE A 242 -8.90 9.01 10.02
N PHE A 243 -9.45 7.89 10.53
CA PHE A 243 -10.10 6.88 9.70
C PHE A 243 -11.55 7.23 9.29
N SER A 244 -12.14 8.31 9.80
CA SER A 244 -13.51 8.73 9.45
C SER A 244 -13.61 9.52 8.14
N LEU A 245 -12.52 9.63 7.38
CA LEU A 245 -12.44 10.38 6.12
C LEU A 245 -12.70 11.90 6.28
N ARG A 246 -12.43 12.45 7.45
CA ARG A 246 -12.52 13.90 7.66
C ARG A 246 -11.21 14.55 7.29
N ASP A 247 -11.16 15.19 6.13
CA ASP A 247 -10.00 15.96 5.64
C ASP A 247 -9.65 17.22 6.47
N SER A 248 -10.29 17.41 7.63
CA SER A 248 -10.22 18.65 8.40
C SER A 248 -9.25 18.62 9.58
N MET A 249 -8.64 17.46 9.90
CA MET A 249 -7.69 17.37 11.01
C MET A 249 -6.30 17.83 10.60
N THR A 250 -5.67 18.59 11.49
CA THR A 250 -4.26 19.01 11.34
C THR A 250 -3.37 18.24 12.31
N TRP A 251 -2.08 18.12 11.99
CA TRP A 251 -1.10 17.50 12.87
C TRP A 251 -1.08 18.13 14.28
N ASN A 252 -1.21 19.44 14.37
CA ASN A 252 -1.21 20.15 15.65
C ASN A 252 -2.36 19.75 16.59
N GLU A 253 -3.47 19.24 16.04
CA GLU A 253 -4.60 18.80 16.85
C GLU A 253 -4.41 17.39 17.44
N ILE A 254 -3.51 16.59 16.86
CA ILE A 254 -3.28 15.19 17.25
C ILE A 254 -1.91 14.94 17.88
N SER A 255 -0.94 15.83 17.69
CA SER A 255 0.46 15.65 18.10
C SER A 255 0.66 15.46 19.60
N ASP A 256 -0.24 15.97 20.46
CA ASP A 256 -0.16 15.76 21.91
C ASP A 256 -0.40 14.29 22.32
N ASN A 257 -0.99 13.49 21.45
CA ASN A 257 -1.40 12.12 21.72
C ASN A 257 -0.69 11.06 20.89
N ILE A 258 0.13 11.50 19.92
CA ILE A 258 0.83 10.64 18.99
C ILE A 258 2.28 11.11 18.91
N GLU A 259 3.20 10.26 19.33
CA GLU A 259 4.62 10.50 19.09
C GLU A 259 4.96 10.10 17.65
N HIS A 260 5.62 11.00 16.93
CA HIS A 260 6.09 10.76 15.56
C HIS A 260 7.62 10.77 15.52
N ILE A 261 8.20 9.71 14.98
CA ILE A 261 9.65 9.52 14.88
C ILE A 261 9.97 9.15 13.43
N PRO A 262 10.60 10.03 12.64
CA PRO A 262 11.19 9.65 11.36
C PRO A 262 12.29 8.60 11.59
N SER A 263 12.35 7.57 10.75
CA SER A 263 13.20 6.42 10.99
C SER A 263 13.63 5.76 9.67
N ARG A 264 14.72 4.99 9.72
CA ARG A 264 15.21 4.22 8.56
C ARG A 264 15.27 2.73 8.84
N GLN A 265 15.66 2.38 10.05
CA GLN A 265 15.71 0.99 10.50
C GLN A 265 15.11 0.89 11.90
N ILE A 266 14.26 -0.10 12.09
CA ILE A 266 13.54 -0.31 13.34
C ILE A 266 13.57 -1.79 13.67
N HIS A 267 13.99 -2.11 14.89
CA HIS A 267 13.72 -3.42 15.47
C HIS A 267 12.57 -3.27 16.47
N VAL A 268 11.51 -4.04 16.28
CA VAL A 268 10.28 -3.96 17.07
C VAL A 268 10.15 -5.20 17.95
N HIS A 269 10.11 -5.02 19.26
CA HIS A 269 9.78 -6.05 20.22
C HIS A 269 8.56 -5.63 21.04
N THR A 270 7.67 -6.57 21.37
CA THR A 270 6.48 -6.30 22.21
C THR A 270 6.29 -7.38 23.27
N GLU A 271 5.69 -6.99 24.39
CA GLU A 271 5.27 -7.87 25.46
C GLU A 271 3.79 -7.59 25.79
N PRO A 272 2.91 -8.58 25.55
CA PRO A 272 3.14 -9.90 24.93
C PRO A 272 3.55 -9.80 23.45
N THR A 273 4.00 -10.92 22.86
CA THR A 273 4.16 -11.04 21.41
C THR A 273 2.86 -10.64 20.71
N MET A 274 2.95 -9.73 19.77
CA MET A 274 1.83 -9.16 19.03
C MET A 274 1.91 -9.51 17.54
N ARG A 275 0.76 -9.63 16.91
CA ARG A 275 0.70 -9.82 15.46
C ARG A 275 0.93 -8.51 14.73
N VAL A 276 1.51 -8.62 13.56
CA VAL A 276 1.81 -7.49 12.66
C VAL A 276 0.88 -7.55 11.45
N ASP A 277 0.14 -6.48 11.24
CA ASP A 277 -0.63 -6.25 10.03
C ASP A 277 0.27 -5.56 8.99
N ILE A 278 0.29 -6.06 7.78
CA ILE A 278 1.04 -5.51 6.65
C ILE A 278 0.05 -5.24 5.52
N ASP A 279 -0.17 -3.97 5.18
CA ASP A 279 -1.10 -3.51 4.14
C ASP A 279 -2.51 -4.16 4.24
N GLY A 280 -2.99 -4.39 5.48
CA GLY A 280 -4.29 -5.01 5.75
C GLY A 280 -4.29 -6.53 5.82
N GLU A 281 -3.14 -7.18 5.82
CA GLU A 281 -2.98 -8.61 6.00
C GLU A 281 -2.16 -8.95 7.24
N ILE A 282 -2.71 -9.79 8.12
CA ILE A 282 -1.95 -10.28 9.27
C ILE A 282 -0.91 -11.28 8.77
N ALA A 283 0.36 -10.95 8.91
CA ALA A 283 1.42 -11.67 8.24
C ALA A 283 2.49 -12.28 9.15
N LEU A 284 2.82 -11.58 10.24
CA LEU A 284 3.97 -11.91 11.10
C LEU A 284 3.62 -11.71 12.58
N ASP A 285 4.52 -12.15 13.44
CA ASP A 285 4.48 -11.89 14.89
C ASP A 285 5.77 -11.16 15.30
N THR A 286 5.69 -10.27 16.31
CA THR A 286 6.87 -9.63 16.90
C THR A 286 7.76 -10.68 17.60
N PRO A 287 9.11 -10.50 17.63
CA PRO A 287 9.84 -9.34 17.12
C PRO A 287 9.97 -9.32 15.60
N VAL A 288 10.04 -8.12 15.00
CA VAL A 288 10.25 -7.92 13.56
C VAL A 288 11.22 -6.78 13.28
N ASN A 289 11.91 -6.89 12.14
CA ASN A 289 12.75 -5.84 11.61
C ASN A 289 12.00 -5.10 10.49
N ILE A 290 12.06 -3.78 10.51
CA ILE A 290 11.46 -2.90 9.53
C ILE A 290 12.55 -1.96 9.01
N GLU A 291 12.67 -1.82 7.71
CA GLU A 291 13.59 -0.88 7.08
C GLU A 291 12.92 -0.16 5.90
N ILE A 292 13.34 1.06 5.62
CA ILE A 292 13.03 1.73 4.36
C ILE A 292 14.13 1.49 3.35
N ILE A 293 13.74 1.13 2.12
CA ILE A 293 14.65 0.98 0.99
C ILE A 293 14.41 2.17 0.06
N PRO A 294 15.30 3.16 0.06
CA PRO A 294 15.12 4.37 -0.72
C PRO A 294 15.13 4.09 -2.22
N GLN A 295 14.22 4.74 -2.95
CA GLN A 295 14.15 4.70 -4.40
C GLN A 295 14.14 3.28 -4.99
N ALA A 296 13.50 2.35 -4.29
CA ALA A 296 13.52 0.92 -4.59
C ALA A 296 12.73 0.54 -5.82
N ILE A 297 11.67 1.30 -6.15
CA ILE A 297 10.77 0.99 -7.26
C ILE A 297 10.47 2.21 -8.11
N GLU A 298 10.27 1.98 -9.40
CA GLU A 298 9.85 2.99 -10.37
C GLU A 298 8.35 2.85 -10.66
N LEU A 299 7.56 3.88 -10.29
CA LEU A 299 6.12 3.90 -10.50
C LEU A 299 5.74 5.01 -11.48
N LEU A 300 4.74 4.73 -12.32
CA LEU A 300 4.16 5.74 -13.21
C LEU A 300 3.23 6.64 -12.42
N THR A 301 3.54 7.93 -12.36
CA THR A 301 2.79 8.92 -11.59
C THR A 301 2.58 10.20 -12.37
N VAL A 302 1.58 10.98 -11.98
CA VAL A 302 1.32 12.31 -12.51
C VAL A 302 1.67 13.37 -11.46
N GLU A 303 2.06 14.54 -11.92
CA GLU A 303 2.31 15.66 -11.01
C GLU A 303 1.01 16.10 -10.31
N PRO A 304 1.09 16.60 -9.06
CA PRO A 304 -0.08 17.11 -8.35
C PRO A 304 -0.87 18.12 -9.19
N GLY A 305 -2.19 17.92 -9.29
CA GLY A 305 -3.10 18.78 -10.05
C GLY A 305 -3.21 18.48 -11.55
N GLN A 306 -2.52 17.48 -12.07
CA GLN A 306 -2.63 17.04 -13.47
C GLN A 306 -3.54 15.81 -13.65
N ALA A 307 -3.89 15.09 -12.57
CA ALA A 307 -4.82 13.97 -12.64
C ALA A 307 -6.22 14.45 -13.08
N ASN A 308 -6.90 13.60 -13.86
CA ASN A 308 -8.26 13.87 -14.30
C ASN A 308 -9.23 13.67 -13.13
N ASP A 309 -9.52 14.74 -12.38
CA ASP A 309 -10.61 14.77 -11.40
C ASP A 309 -11.96 14.76 -12.15
N ASN A 310 -12.47 13.55 -12.46
CA ASN A 310 -13.83 13.34 -12.96
C ASN A 310 -14.46 12.08 -12.36
#